data_73c93cb84dbbdf8d5c3d6859863e9d5b
#
_entry.id   73c93cb84dbbdf8d5c3d6859863e9d5b
#
_cell.length_a   1.000
_cell.length_b   1.000
_cell.length_c   1.000
_cell.angle_alpha   90.00
_cell.angle_beta   90.00
_cell.angle_gamma   90.00
#
_symmetry.space_group_name_H-M   'P 1'
#
loop_
_entity.id
_entity.type
_entity.pdbx_description
1 polymer ?
#
loop_
_entity_poly.entity_id
_entity_poly.type
_entity_poly.pdbx_seq_one_letter_code
_entity_poly.pdbx_strand_id
1 'polypeptide(L)'
;MTMTTAVNPESKSMFKWDNSFAWNYVGGISDSRMKEEVAKKGGDIFGDLRFSIMWNENNENLSDLDAHCKEALSNGKRFEIYYGDKQSEITIGNLDVDIIRPEGIAVENITYSQKSSMKDGTYKFFVNY
;
A
#
# COMPACT_ATOMS: atom_id res chain seq x y z
N MET A 1 -5.21 -15.59 13.28
CA MET A 1 -5.85 -15.36 11.97
C MET A 1 -7.33 -15.56 12.13
N THR A 2 -8.11 -14.50 12.13
CA THR A 2 -9.57 -14.60 12.29
C THR A 2 -10.18 -14.59 10.89
N MET A 3 -10.74 -15.73 10.48
CA MET A 3 -11.49 -15.81 9.23
C MET A 3 -12.91 -15.33 9.50
N THR A 4 -13.29 -14.21 8.93
CA THR A 4 -14.70 -13.83 8.86
C THR A 4 -15.26 -14.32 7.53
N THR A 5 -16.08 -15.33 7.57
CA THR A 5 -16.92 -15.71 6.43
C THR A 5 -18.07 -14.72 6.35
N ALA A 6 -18.31 -14.15 5.18
CA ALA A 6 -19.52 -13.38 4.93
C ALA A 6 -20.72 -14.30 5.12
N VAL A 7 -21.53 -14.04 6.13
CA VAL A 7 -22.69 -14.89 6.53
C VAL A 7 -23.90 -14.61 5.63
N ASN A 8 -23.86 -13.61 4.78
CA ASN A 8 -24.95 -13.31 3.87
C ASN A 8 -24.63 -13.75 2.44
N PRO A 9 -25.19 -14.88 1.97
CA PRO A 9 -24.95 -15.36 0.61
C PRO A 9 -25.50 -14.43 -0.48
N GLU A 10 -26.35 -13.47 -0.13
CA GLU A 10 -26.91 -12.48 -1.05
C GLU A 10 -26.15 -11.16 -1.05
N SER A 11 -25.13 -11.00 -0.20
CA SER A 11 -24.31 -9.82 -0.22
C SER A 11 -23.52 -9.76 -1.53
N LYS A 12 -23.64 -8.66 -2.24
CA LYS A 12 -22.83 -8.43 -3.44
C LYS A 12 -21.37 -8.48 -3.06
N SER A 13 -20.58 -9.32 -3.74
CA SER A 13 -19.14 -9.37 -3.55
C SER A 13 -18.55 -7.97 -3.75
N MET A 14 -17.76 -7.51 -2.77
CA MET A 14 -17.00 -6.26 -2.88
C MET A 14 -15.93 -6.32 -3.98
N PHE A 15 -15.59 -7.50 -4.44
CA PHE A 15 -14.55 -7.75 -5.43
C PHE A 15 -15.14 -8.43 -6.65
N LYS A 16 -14.82 -7.92 -7.83
CA LYS A 16 -15.33 -8.41 -9.13
C LYS A 16 -14.46 -9.48 -9.77
N TRP A 17 -13.61 -10.16 -9.02
CA TRP A 17 -12.81 -11.26 -9.56
C TRP A 17 -13.12 -12.56 -8.86
N ASP A 18 -13.19 -13.61 -9.64
CA ASP A 18 -13.25 -14.96 -9.10
C ASP A 18 -11.88 -15.30 -8.50
N ASN A 19 -11.85 -15.41 -7.20
CA ASN A 19 -10.67 -15.81 -6.49
C ASN A 19 -11.03 -16.94 -5.53
N SER A 20 -10.38 -18.08 -5.67
CA SER A 20 -10.54 -19.23 -4.76
C SER A 20 -9.89 -19.01 -3.39
N PHE A 21 -9.23 -17.91 -3.17
CA PHE A 21 -8.69 -17.55 -1.86
C PHE A 21 -9.75 -16.87 -1.01
N ALA A 22 -9.93 -17.39 0.20
CA ALA A 22 -10.66 -16.66 1.23
C ALA A 22 -9.84 -15.40 1.60
N TRP A 23 -10.33 -14.23 1.22
CA TRP A 23 -9.75 -12.98 1.66
C TRP A 23 -10.09 -12.76 3.12
N ASN A 24 -9.08 -12.82 3.96
CA ASN A 24 -9.18 -12.30 5.30
C ASN A 24 -9.11 -10.79 5.25
N TYR A 25 -10.24 -10.15 5.39
CA TYR A 25 -10.23 -8.77 5.85
C TYR A 25 -9.95 -8.81 7.35
N VAL A 26 -8.70 -8.73 7.71
CA VAL A 26 -8.30 -8.50 9.09
C VAL A 26 -8.35 -6.99 9.33
N GLY A 27 -9.54 -6.44 9.29
CA GLY A 27 -9.76 -5.09 9.78
C GLY A 27 -9.46 -5.09 11.27
N GLY A 28 -8.32 -4.59 11.66
CA GLY A 28 -7.98 -4.43 13.05
C GLY A 28 -6.52 -4.74 13.38
N ILE A 29 -6.13 -6.00 13.47
CA ILE A 29 -4.80 -6.35 14.03
C ILE A 29 -3.67 -6.14 13.03
N SER A 30 -3.77 -6.65 11.81
CA SER A 30 -2.70 -6.48 10.80
C SER A 30 -2.59 -5.04 10.32
N ASP A 31 -3.72 -4.35 10.15
CA ASP A 31 -3.72 -2.94 9.76
C ASP A 31 -3.13 -2.06 10.86
N SER A 32 -3.48 -2.31 12.13
CA SER A 32 -2.92 -1.58 13.27
C SER A 32 -1.41 -1.77 13.40
N ARG A 33 -0.91 -3.01 13.25
CA ARG A 33 0.52 -3.30 13.30
C ARG A 33 1.28 -2.62 12.15
N MET A 34 0.76 -2.71 10.95
CA MET A 34 1.36 -2.05 9.79
C MET A 34 1.38 -0.51 9.97
N LYS A 35 0.31 0.07 10.47
CA LYS A 35 0.24 1.50 10.79
C LYS A 35 1.28 1.89 11.84
N GLU A 36 1.42 1.11 12.91
CA GLU A 36 2.42 1.34 13.95
C GLU A 36 3.84 1.32 13.38
N GLU A 37 4.17 0.33 12.55
CA GLU A 37 5.50 0.22 11.95
C GLU A 37 5.78 1.35 10.96
N VAL A 38 4.80 1.75 10.14
CA VAL A 38 4.90 2.90 9.25
C VAL A 38 5.12 4.19 10.06
N ALA A 39 4.34 4.41 11.12
CA ALA A 39 4.49 5.58 11.98
C ALA A 39 5.85 5.64 12.69
N LYS A 40 6.35 4.50 13.18
CA LYS A 40 7.70 4.41 13.80
C LYS A 40 8.81 4.81 12.84
N LYS A 41 8.63 4.57 11.55
CA LYS A 41 9.58 4.94 10.50
C LYS A 41 9.35 6.35 9.94
N GLY A 42 8.40 7.09 10.49
CA GLY A 42 8.09 8.47 10.10
C GLY A 42 7.12 8.62 8.93
N GLY A 43 6.45 7.54 8.53
CA GLY A 43 5.47 7.57 7.45
C GLY A 43 4.12 8.14 7.87
N ASP A 44 3.38 8.67 6.91
CA ASP A 44 2.03 9.21 7.10
C ASP A 44 1.01 8.07 7.13
N ILE A 45 0.32 7.92 8.26
CA ILE A 45 -0.76 6.94 8.46
C ILE A 45 -2.16 7.57 8.36
N PHE A 46 -2.26 8.87 8.14
CA PHE A 46 -3.51 9.64 8.13
C PHE A 46 -3.96 10.06 6.72
N GLY A 47 -3.18 9.77 5.69
CA GLY A 47 -3.56 10.04 4.31
C GLY A 47 -4.85 9.32 3.90
N ASP A 48 -5.60 9.92 2.99
CA ASP A 48 -6.88 9.38 2.49
C ASP A 48 -6.69 8.07 1.71
N LEU A 49 -5.55 7.91 1.05
CA LEU A 49 -5.14 6.68 0.39
C LEU A 49 -3.71 6.34 0.78
N ARG A 50 -3.51 5.08 1.13
CA ARG A 50 -2.20 4.56 1.50
C ARG A 50 -1.98 3.17 0.91
N PHE A 51 -0.80 2.97 0.35
CA PHE A 51 -0.29 1.65 -0.04
C PHE A 51 0.96 1.36 0.80
N SER A 52 0.82 0.41 1.72
CA SER A 52 1.92 0.01 2.60
C SER A 52 2.24 -1.46 2.40
N ILE A 53 3.51 -1.79 2.39
CA ILE A 53 4.01 -3.16 2.44
C ILE A 53 4.78 -3.38 3.73
N MET A 54 4.72 -4.58 4.27
CA MET A 54 5.43 -4.97 5.48
C MET A 54 6.01 -6.37 5.29
N TRP A 55 7.27 -6.54 5.63
CA TRP A 55 7.94 -7.84 5.51
C TRP A 55 9.00 -8.04 6.60
N ASN A 56 9.68 -9.16 6.56
CA ASN A 56 10.76 -9.52 7.49
C ASN A 56 10.32 -9.60 8.96
N GLU A 57 9.07 -9.98 9.20
CA GLU A 57 8.52 -10.09 10.56
C GLU A 57 9.28 -11.07 11.46
N ASN A 58 9.85 -12.11 10.87
CA ASN A 58 10.59 -13.16 11.56
C ASN A 58 12.12 -13.07 11.38
N ASN A 59 12.63 -11.97 10.84
CA ASN A 59 14.04 -11.81 10.49
C ASN A 59 14.58 -12.82 9.45
N GLU A 60 13.71 -13.42 8.66
CA GLU A 60 14.07 -14.46 7.68
C GLU A 60 14.12 -13.92 6.25
N ASN A 61 13.54 -12.74 5.99
CA ASN A 61 13.49 -12.15 4.67
C ASN A 61 14.19 -10.77 4.67
N LEU A 62 15.46 -10.78 4.33
CA LEU A 62 16.29 -9.57 4.20
C LEU A 62 16.27 -8.97 2.79
N SER A 63 15.33 -9.39 1.95
CA SER A 63 15.18 -8.85 0.61
C SER A 63 14.85 -7.37 0.63
N ASP A 64 15.33 -6.68 -0.37
CA ASP A 64 14.94 -5.31 -0.67
C ASP A 64 13.66 -5.34 -1.50
N LEU A 65 12.54 -4.98 -0.89
CA LEU A 65 11.25 -4.94 -1.56
C LEU A 65 10.84 -3.49 -1.75
N ASP A 66 10.67 -3.10 -3.00
CA ASP A 66 10.32 -1.72 -3.35
C ASP A 66 8.82 -1.57 -3.64
N ALA A 67 8.19 -0.63 -2.97
CA ALA A 67 6.83 -0.20 -3.29
C ALA A 67 6.83 0.79 -4.45
N HIS A 68 6.03 0.51 -5.45
CA HIS A 68 5.89 1.32 -6.65
C HIS A 68 4.44 1.74 -6.88
N CYS A 69 4.26 2.91 -7.45
CA CYS A 69 2.97 3.35 -8.01
C CYS A 69 3.16 3.96 -9.39
N LYS A 70 2.57 3.34 -10.41
CA LYS A 70 2.46 3.95 -11.74
C LYS A 70 1.16 4.74 -11.84
N GLU A 71 1.30 6.03 -12.05
CA GLU A 71 0.20 6.95 -12.29
C GLU A 71 0.03 7.16 -13.78
N ALA A 72 -1.20 6.96 -14.29
CA ALA A 72 -1.59 7.23 -15.66
C ALA A 72 -2.87 8.07 -15.64
N LEU A 73 -2.71 9.39 -15.72
CA LEU A 73 -3.82 10.32 -15.60
C LEU A 73 -4.65 10.39 -16.88
N SER A 74 -5.92 10.70 -16.74
CA SER A 74 -6.87 10.86 -17.86
C SER A 74 -6.46 11.94 -18.85
N ASN A 75 -5.64 12.92 -18.42
CA ASN A 75 -5.08 13.96 -19.29
C ASN A 75 -3.82 13.51 -20.07
N GLY A 76 -3.44 12.25 -19.99
CA GLY A 76 -2.27 11.66 -20.66
C GLY A 76 -0.95 11.77 -19.92
N LYS A 77 -0.88 12.51 -18.81
CA LYS A 77 0.33 12.59 -17.99
C LYS A 77 0.58 11.30 -17.28
N ARG A 78 1.86 10.92 -17.15
CA ARG A 78 2.31 9.70 -16.46
C ARG A 78 3.43 10.02 -15.51
N PHE A 79 3.48 9.29 -14.41
CA PHE A 79 4.54 9.34 -13.42
C PHE A 79 4.72 7.98 -12.76
N GLU A 80 5.90 7.68 -12.27
CA GLU A 80 6.15 6.50 -11.44
C GLU A 80 6.79 6.92 -10.13
N ILE A 81 6.12 6.62 -9.03
CA ILE A 81 6.65 6.80 -7.68
C ILE A 81 7.41 5.54 -7.32
N TYR A 82 8.66 5.67 -6.93
CA TYR A 82 9.54 4.59 -6.51
C TYR A 82 10.75 5.18 -5.74
N TYR A 83 11.66 4.34 -5.27
CA TYR A 83 12.81 4.78 -4.48
C TYR A 83 13.67 5.88 -5.16
N GLY A 84 13.78 5.87 -6.48
CA GLY A 84 14.54 6.88 -7.23
C GLY A 84 13.79 8.18 -7.48
N ASP A 85 12.47 8.17 -7.39
CA ASP A 85 11.60 9.33 -7.59
C ASP A 85 10.39 9.26 -6.67
N LYS A 86 10.60 9.70 -5.45
CA LYS A 86 9.70 9.43 -4.31
C LYS A 86 8.45 10.28 -4.29
N GLN A 87 8.45 11.42 -4.97
CA GLN A 87 7.33 12.36 -4.95
C GLN A 87 6.81 12.64 -6.35
N SER A 88 5.53 12.40 -6.55
CA SER A 88 4.91 12.68 -7.85
C SER A 88 4.90 14.17 -8.18
N GLU A 89 5.39 14.52 -9.37
CA GLU A 89 5.34 15.90 -9.89
C GLU A 89 3.95 16.27 -10.43
N ILE A 90 3.07 15.31 -10.61
CA ILE A 90 1.75 15.50 -11.23
C ILE A 90 0.58 15.30 -10.29
N THR A 91 0.83 14.68 -9.15
CA THR A 91 -0.13 14.47 -8.06
C THR A 91 0.49 14.83 -6.72
N ILE A 92 -0.11 14.40 -5.63
CA ILE A 92 0.40 14.53 -4.28
C ILE A 92 1.00 13.23 -3.73
N GLY A 93 1.13 12.20 -4.57
CA GLY A 93 1.65 10.89 -4.16
C GLY A 93 3.09 10.98 -3.67
N ASN A 94 3.39 10.30 -2.58
CA ASN A 94 4.70 10.32 -1.96
C ASN A 94 5.08 8.97 -1.34
N LEU A 95 6.24 8.45 -1.70
CA LEU A 95 6.89 7.33 -1.00
C LEU A 95 7.64 7.92 0.21
N ASP A 96 7.03 7.91 1.37
CA ASP A 96 7.53 8.56 2.58
C ASP A 96 8.33 7.62 3.50
N VAL A 97 8.19 6.31 3.33
CA VAL A 97 9.05 5.30 3.97
C VAL A 97 9.62 4.38 2.92
N ASP A 98 10.94 4.24 2.91
CA ASP A 98 11.73 3.44 1.99
C ASP A 98 12.87 2.77 2.78
N ILE A 99 12.85 1.44 2.86
CA ILE A 99 13.81 0.64 3.64
C ILE A 99 14.66 -0.21 2.72
N ILE A 100 15.87 0.22 2.49
CA ILE A 100 16.85 -0.47 1.60
C ILE A 100 17.45 -1.72 2.27
N ARG A 101 17.64 -1.68 3.58
CA ARG A 101 18.23 -2.79 4.34
C ARG A 101 17.37 -3.11 5.56
N PRO A 102 16.59 -4.20 5.51
CA PRO A 102 15.78 -4.59 6.65
C PRO A 102 16.63 -4.95 7.88
N GLU A 103 16.38 -4.25 8.98
CA GLU A 103 16.86 -4.60 10.31
C GLU A 103 15.63 -4.86 11.18
N GLY A 104 15.19 -6.11 11.24
CA GLY A 104 13.88 -6.45 11.83
C GLY A 104 12.73 -6.18 10.85
N ILE A 105 11.56 -5.84 11.36
CA ILE A 105 10.39 -5.56 10.54
C ILE A 105 10.66 -4.37 9.61
N ALA A 106 10.47 -4.60 8.32
CA ALA A 106 10.59 -3.58 7.29
C ALA A 106 9.21 -3.17 6.77
N VAL A 107 9.06 -1.89 6.46
CA VAL A 107 7.86 -1.34 5.85
C VAL A 107 8.24 -0.32 4.79
N GLU A 108 7.43 -0.24 3.75
CA GLU A 108 7.41 0.89 2.84
C GLU A 108 6.02 1.46 2.72
N ASN A 109 5.92 2.73 2.44
CA ASN A 109 4.64 3.43 2.43
C ASN A 109 4.57 4.47 1.31
N ILE A 110 3.58 4.31 0.43
CA ILE A 110 3.18 5.35 -0.51
C ILE A 110 1.87 5.93 -0.02
N THR A 111 1.82 7.24 0.17
CA THR A 111 0.65 7.95 0.69
C THR A 111 0.17 9.04 -0.25
N TYR A 112 -1.13 9.24 -0.27
CA TYR A 112 -1.81 10.38 -0.86
C TYR A 112 -2.58 11.06 0.26
N SER A 113 -2.12 12.22 0.69
CA SER A 113 -2.63 12.90 1.90
C SER A 113 -4.09 13.31 1.75
N GLN A 114 -4.52 13.69 0.54
CA GLN A 114 -5.88 14.14 0.26
C GLN A 114 -6.40 13.56 -1.05
N LYS A 115 -7.46 12.79 -0.99
CA LYS A 115 -8.13 12.24 -2.18
C LYS A 115 -8.62 13.32 -3.14
N SER A 116 -9.06 14.46 -2.63
CA SER A 116 -9.50 15.61 -3.43
C SER A 116 -8.39 16.22 -4.29
N SER A 117 -7.13 16.01 -3.94
CA SER A 117 -5.95 16.46 -4.71
C SER A 117 -5.43 15.41 -5.68
N MET A 118 -5.92 14.17 -5.61
CA MET A 118 -5.69 13.17 -6.64
C MET A 118 -6.44 13.55 -7.91
N LYS A 119 -5.83 13.30 -9.04
CA LYS A 119 -6.44 13.56 -10.36
C LYS A 119 -7.04 12.28 -10.92
N ASP A 120 -8.02 12.42 -11.80
CA ASP A 120 -8.63 11.27 -12.46
C ASP A 120 -7.60 10.50 -13.29
N GLY A 121 -7.65 9.20 -13.17
CA GLY A 121 -6.72 8.31 -13.85
C GLY A 121 -6.64 6.94 -13.22
N THR A 122 -5.64 6.18 -13.65
CA THR A 122 -5.32 4.86 -13.12
C THR A 122 -4.06 4.94 -12.27
N TYR A 123 -4.12 4.35 -11.09
CA TYR A 123 -3.02 4.24 -10.13
C TYR A 123 -2.73 2.77 -9.90
N LYS A 124 -1.61 2.29 -10.42
CA LYS A 124 -1.21 0.89 -10.30
C LYS A 124 -0.12 0.75 -9.24
N PHE A 125 -0.49 0.17 -8.11
CA PHE A 125 0.46 -0.19 -7.05
C PHE A 125 1.00 -1.59 -7.27
N PHE A 126 2.28 -1.77 -7.02
CA PHE A 126 2.94 -3.07 -7.09
C PHE A 126 4.22 -3.08 -6.26
N VAL A 127 4.72 -4.27 -6.01
CA VAL A 127 5.99 -4.49 -5.34
C VAL A 127 7.00 -4.97 -6.37
N ASN A 128 8.17 -4.38 -6.35
CA ASN A 128 9.33 -4.85 -7.11
C ASN A 128 10.28 -5.61 -6.16
N TYR A 129 11.02 -6.57 -6.74
CA TYR A 129 11.94 -7.42 -5.99
C TYR A 129 13.31 -7.41 -6.68
#